data_427dd2d3b50a0cbd94c7a898ebb0147b
#
_entry.id   427dd2d3b50a0cbd94c7a898ebb0147b
#
_cell.length_a   1.000
_cell.length_b   1.000
_cell.length_c   1.000
_cell.angle_alpha   90.00
_cell.angle_beta   90.00
_cell.angle_gamma   90.00
#
_symmetry.space_group_name_H-M   'P 1'
#
loop_
_entity.id
_entity.type
_entity.pdbx_description
1 polymer ?
#
loop_
_entity_poly.entity_id
_entity_poly.type
_entity_poly.pdbx_seq_one_letter_code
_entity_poly.pdbx_strand_id
1 'polypeptide(L)'
;RDEIRSVVVRIVRPDRLVHNCGPGASGCYSYRRGRGRIVVPAGRNADVAHTLLHEYAHHIDRTSGHRGLPEPNGTRAWWAARKMGIRLNRGKVAFGYQIGWERSIGEIFAEDYAQTQLATRYGISWLPRPDAAVVAALERDLGELPTAPAQPDVEPLVLRRSGQIEPDQRRVMPFGLLGPNRRVTFTARVGGRNLAGTRARLVLECGSVRLTKPVRRGTAVARIDRRKLGPANTCAAWLVNTSGRTLTADLTLRLAIEK
;
A
#
# COMPACT_ATOMS: atom_id res chain seq x y z
N ARG A 1 -4.40 -23.19 -9.51
CA ARG A 1 -4.22 -21.78 -9.05
C ARG A 1 -5.58 -21.14 -9.15
N ASP A 2 -6.20 -20.88 -8.01
CA ASP A 2 -7.61 -20.43 -7.97
C ASP A 2 -7.76 -18.96 -8.36
N GLU A 3 -6.69 -18.17 -8.26
CA GLU A 3 -6.70 -16.74 -8.64
C GLU A 3 -7.04 -16.54 -10.13
N ILE A 4 -6.58 -17.42 -11.03
CA ILE A 4 -6.89 -17.30 -12.47
C ILE A 4 -8.39 -17.49 -12.72
N ARG A 5 -9.07 -18.32 -11.92
CA ARG A 5 -10.52 -18.55 -12.04
C ARG A 5 -11.35 -17.38 -11.53
N SER A 6 -10.74 -16.50 -10.75
CA SER A 6 -11.40 -15.34 -10.16
C SER A 6 -11.19 -14.05 -10.96
N VAL A 7 -10.52 -14.11 -12.13
CA VAL A 7 -10.27 -12.96 -12.99
C VAL A 7 -10.91 -13.11 -14.36
N VAL A 8 -11.45 -12.02 -14.88
CA VAL A 8 -11.96 -11.91 -16.25
C VAL A 8 -11.12 -10.89 -17.01
N VAL A 9 -10.56 -11.32 -18.14
CA VAL A 9 -9.85 -10.43 -19.06
C VAL A 9 -10.82 -9.96 -20.15
N ARG A 10 -10.96 -8.65 -20.30
CA ARG A 10 -11.75 -8.03 -21.35
C ARG A 10 -10.83 -7.33 -22.33
N ILE A 11 -10.82 -7.80 -23.55
CA ILE A 11 -10.11 -7.15 -24.66
C ILE A 11 -11.07 -6.14 -25.31
N VAL A 12 -10.64 -4.90 -25.42
CA VAL A 12 -11.43 -3.80 -26.01
C VAL A 12 -10.69 -3.18 -27.19
N ARG A 13 -11.41 -2.55 -28.08
CA ARG A 13 -10.77 -1.73 -29.13
C ARG A 13 -9.99 -0.59 -28.48
N PRO A 14 -8.83 -0.17 -29.03
CA PRO A 14 -8.00 0.88 -28.43
C PRO A 14 -8.76 2.19 -28.16
N ASP A 15 -9.67 2.59 -29.07
CA ASP A 15 -10.51 3.77 -28.93
C ASP A 15 -11.50 3.68 -27.74
N ARG A 16 -11.79 2.49 -27.25
CA ARG A 16 -12.67 2.24 -26.09
C ARG A 16 -11.93 2.14 -24.76
N LEU A 17 -10.60 2.10 -24.80
CA LEU A 17 -9.82 1.94 -23.56
C LEU A 17 -10.02 3.12 -22.60
N VAL A 18 -9.97 4.34 -23.10
CA VAL A 18 -10.19 5.56 -22.29
C VAL A 18 -11.55 5.53 -21.58
N HIS A 19 -12.59 5.06 -22.27
CA HIS A 19 -13.93 4.96 -21.70
C HIS A 19 -13.99 3.91 -20.57
N ASN A 20 -13.21 2.84 -20.66
CA ASN A 20 -13.22 1.75 -19.66
C ASN A 20 -12.26 1.99 -18.49
N CYS A 21 -11.13 2.67 -18.71
CA CYS A 21 -10.00 2.77 -17.79
C CYS A 21 -9.63 4.22 -17.42
N GLY A 22 -10.17 5.20 -18.13
CA GLY A 22 -9.81 6.61 -17.95
C GLY A 22 -8.69 7.08 -18.90
N PRO A 23 -8.46 8.40 -18.96
CA PRO A 23 -7.46 8.99 -19.83
C PRO A 23 -6.04 8.59 -19.44
N GLY A 24 -5.21 8.30 -20.44
CA GLY A 24 -3.79 7.95 -20.27
C GLY A 24 -3.52 6.51 -19.80
N ALA A 25 -4.54 5.71 -19.54
CA ALA A 25 -4.37 4.32 -19.14
C ALA A 25 -4.02 3.42 -20.33
N SER A 26 -3.03 2.54 -20.16
CA SER A 26 -2.69 1.47 -21.12
C SER A 26 -3.54 0.22 -20.90
N GLY A 27 -4.07 0.02 -19.72
CA GLY A 27 -4.98 -1.00 -19.27
C GLY A 27 -5.59 -0.60 -17.92
N CYS A 28 -6.39 -1.44 -17.32
CA CYS A 28 -6.80 -1.24 -15.94
C CYS A 28 -7.31 -2.52 -15.28
N TYR A 29 -7.11 -2.58 -13.97
CA TYR A 29 -7.63 -3.61 -13.10
C TYR A 29 -8.71 -3.06 -12.17
N SER A 30 -9.72 -3.86 -11.94
CA SER A 30 -10.73 -3.60 -10.91
C SER A 30 -11.14 -4.89 -10.20
N TYR A 31 -11.51 -4.79 -8.93
CA TYR A 31 -11.94 -5.93 -8.13
C TYR A 31 -13.29 -5.64 -7.47
N ARG A 32 -14.28 -6.46 -7.77
CA ARG A 32 -15.63 -6.32 -7.21
C ARG A 32 -16.24 -7.69 -6.90
N ARG A 33 -16.87 -7.83 -5.76
CA ARG A 33 -17.64 -9.01 -5.37
C ARG A 33 -16.84 -10.32 -5.50
N GLY A 34 -15.56 -10.33 -5.11
CA GLY A 34 -14.72 -11.52 -5.18
C GLY A 34 -14.13 -11.83 -6.55
N ARG A 35 -14.33 -10.96 -7.57
CA ARG A 35 -13.83 -11.17 -8.93
C ARG A 35 -12.99 -10.00 -9.41
N GLY A 36 -11.84 -10.33 -10.01
CA GLY A 36 -11.00 -9.41 -10.74
C GLY A 36 -11.51 -9.18 -12.16
N ARG A 37 -11.34 -7.98 -12.67
CA ARG A 37 -11.56 -7.65 -14.07
C ARG A 37 -10.36 -6.86 -14.58
N ILE A 38 -9.73 -7.37 -15.61
CA ILE A 38 -8.66 -6.73 -16.34
C ILE A 38 -9.23 -6.23 -17.68
N VAL A 39 -8.92 -5.02 -18.05
CA VAL A 39 -9.26 -4.46 -19.36
C VAL A 39 -7.96 -4.09 -20.08
N VAL A 40 -7.76 -4.62 -21.27
CA VAL A 40 -6.60 -4.33 -22.12
C VAL A 40 -7.04 -4.02 -23.54
N PRO A 41 -6.28 -3.23 -24.31
CA PRO A 41 -6.58 -3.00 -25.72
C PRO A 41 -6.35 -4.26 -26.55
N ALA A 42 -7.06 -4.38 -27.66
CA ALA A 42 -6.77 -5.38 -28.67
C ALA A 42 -5.40 -5.10 -29.30
N GLY A 43 -4.56 -6.12 -29.41
CA GLY A 43 -3.22 -6.06 -30.01
C GLY A 43 -2.45 -7.35 -29.79
N ARG A 44 -1.34 -7.49 -30.49
CA ARG A 44 -0.44 -8.66 -30.42
C ARG A 44 1.03 -8.25 -30.22
N ASN A 45 1.28 -7.06 -29.72
CA ASN A 45 2.61 -6.55 -29.46
C ASN A 45 3.05 -6.79 -27.99
N ALA A 46 4.33 -6.57 -27.73
CA ALA A 46 4.91 -6.72 -26.42
C ALA A 46 4.30 -5.77 -25.38
N ASP A 47 3.86 -4.57 -25.80
CA ASP A 47 3.28 -3.58 -24.87
C ASP A 47 1.91 -4.05 -24.33
N VAL A 48 1.07 -4.66 -25.18
CA VAL A 48 -0.20 -5.25 -24.74
C VAL A 48 0.04 -6.43 -23.80
N ALA A 49 1.03 -7.29 -24.11
CA ALA A 49 1.41 -8.40 -23.26
C ALA A 49 1.93 -7.90 -21.90
N HIS A 50 2.79 -6.88 -21.90
CA HIS A 50 3.27 -6.24 -20.67
C HIS A 50 2.12 -5.66 -19.86
N THR A 51 1.23 -4.89 -20.48
CA THR A 51 0.06 -4.33 -19.83
C THR A 51 -0.81 -5.42 -19.18
N LEU A 52 -1.07 -6.51 -19.90
CA LEU A 52 -1.84 -7.62 -19.37
C LEU A 52 -1.18 -8.23 -18.12
N LEU A 53 0.14 -8.43 -18.14
CA LEU A 53 0.90 -8.96 -17.00
C LEU A 53 0.91 -7.99 -15.83
N HIS A 54 1.03 -6.69 -16.09
CA HIS A 54 0.96 -5.63 -15.10
C HIS A 54 -0.41 -5.64 -14.38
N GLU A 55 -1.51 -5.62 -15.14
CA GLU A 55 -2.86 -5.66 -14.56
C GLU A 55 -3.16 -6.99 -13.85
N TYR A 56 -2.56 -8.09 -14.33
CA TYR A 56 -2.66 -9.39 -13.66
C TYR A 56 -1.89 -9.41 -12.34
N ALA A 57 -0.77 -8.70 -12.24
CA ALA A 57 -0.05 -8.54 -10.99
C ALA A 57 -0.91 -7.83 -9.92
N HIS A 58 -1.68 -6.82 -10.29
CA HIS A 58 -2.67 -6.22 -9.38
C HIS A 58 -3.72 -7.24 -8.91
N HIS A 59 -4.12 -8.18 -9.78
CA HIS A 59 -5.02 -9.25 -9.38
C HIS A 59 -4.37 -10.22 -8.40
N ILE A 60 -3.14 -10.65 -8.67
CA ILE A 60 -2.35 -11.46 -7.75
C ILE A 60 -2.21 -10.75 -6.41
N ASP A 61 -1.79 -9.48 -6.42
CA ASP A 61 -1.62 -8.65 -5.23
C ASP A 61 -2.91 -8.59 -4.40
N ARG A 62 -4.06 -8.52 -5.07
CA ARG A 62 -5.37 -8.46 -4.42
C ARG A 62 -5.85 -9.79 -3.85
N THR A 63 -5.51 -10.91 -4.47
CA THR A 63 -6.12 -12.23 -4.20
C THR A 63 -5.21 -13.20 -3.46
N SER A 64 -3.89 -13.09 -3.59
CA SER A 64 -2.94 -14.04 -3.00
C SER A 64 -2.79 -13.92 -1.47
N GLY A 65 -3.49 -12.99 -0.85
CA GLY A 65 -3.62 -12.95 0.61
C GLY A 65 -2.29 -12.75 1.32
N HIS A 66 -1.58 -11.67 1.01
CA HIS A 66 -0.27 -11.35 1.59
C HIS A 66 -0.34 -11.24 3.10
N ARG A 67 0.18 -12.24 3.78
CA ARG A 67 0.17 -12.30 5.23
C ARG A 67 1.09 -11.22 5.79
N GLY A 68 0.51 -10.29 6.55
CA GLY A 68 1.25 -9.30 7.32
C GLY A 68 1.54 -7.98 6.63
N LEU A 69 1.10 -7.77 5.41
CA LEU A 69 1.17 -6.48 4.74
C LEU A 69 -0.21 -5.84 4.61
N PRO A 70 -0.30 -4.51 4.58
CA PRO A 70 -1.53 -3.83 4.17
C PRO A 70 -1.80 -4.19 2.70
N GLU A 71 -2.89 -4.86 2.42
CA GLU A 71 -3.28 -5.26 1.07
C GLU A 71 -3.97 -4.10 0.31
N PRO A 72 -3.82 -4.07 -1.01
CA PRO A 72 -2.88 -4.74 -1.92
C PRO A 72 -1.61 -3.89 -2.07
N ASN A 73 -0.44 -4.37 -1.75
CA ASN A 73 0.81 -3.61 -1.81
C ASN A 73 2.06 -4.50 -1.95
N GLY A 74 1.95 -5.53 -2.75
CA GLY A 74 3.02 -6.46 -3.03
C GLY A 74 3.13 -7.62 -2.04
N THR A 75 4.13 -8.48 -2.24
CA THR A 75 4.35 -9.67 -1.44
C THR A 75 5.41 -9.47 -0.38
N ARG A 76 5.45 -10.33 0.64
CA ARG A 76 6.33 -10.13 1.81
C ARG A 76 7.81 -10.14 1.47
N ALA A 77 8.26 -11.12 0.69
CA ALA A 77 9.68 -11.23 0.35
C ALA A 77 10.09 -10.15 -0.65
N TRP A 78 9.24 -9.85 -1.62
CA TRP A 78 9.43 -8.74 -2.53
C TRP A 78 9.53 -7.40 -1.79
N TRP A 79 8.66 -7.16 -0.81
CA TRP A 79 8.71 -5.99 0.05
C TRP A 79 10.07 -5.83 0.73
N ALA A 80 10.61 -6.92 1.27
CA ALA A 80 11.93 -6.93 1.91
C ALA A 80 13.05 -6.70 0.88
N ALA A 81 13.03 -7.41 -0.26
CA ALA A 81 14.04 -7.28 -1.32
C ALA A 81 14.09 -5.85 -1.88
N ARG A 82 12.93 -5.24 -2.12
CA ARG A 82 12.79 -3.84 -2.57
C ARG A 82 13.00 -2.81 -1.45
N LYS A 83 13.18 -3.22 -0.20
CA LYS A 83 13.33 -2.34 0.97
C LYS A 83 12.17 -1.32 1.08
N MET A 84 10.95 -1.76 0.79
CA MET A 84 9.78 -0.87 0.68
C MET A 84 9.47 -0.15 1.98
N GLY A 85 9.63 -0.79 3.14
CA GLY A 85 9.45 -0.14 4.44
C GLY A 85 10.38 1.05 4.65
N ILE A 86 11.67 0.92 4.26
CA ILE A 86 12.64 2.02 4.35
C ILE A 86 12.26 3.15 3.39
N ARG A 87 11.86 2.81 2.15
CA ARG A 87 11.44 3.79 1.15
C ARG A 87 10.19 4.55 1.56
N LEU A 88 9.21 3.83 2.12
CA LEU A 88 7.98 4.41 2.64
C LEU A 88 8.24 5.35 3.82
N ASN A 89 9.08 4.94 4.77
CA ASN A 89 9.46 5.79 5.90
C ASN A 89 10.22 7.06 5.48
N ARG A 90 10.93 7.01 4.36
CA ARG A 90 11.61 8.17 3.76
C ARG A 90 10.72 9.00 2.84
N GLY A 91 9.45 8.65 2.68
CA GLY A 91 8.52 9.31 1.77
C GLY A 91 8.88 9.17 0.28
N LYS A 92 9.66 8.14 -0.10
CA LYS A 92 10.05 7.88 -1.49
C LYS A 92 8.99 7.11 -2.26
N VAL A 93 8.12 6.37 -1.55
CA VAL A 93 6.99 5.63 -2.10
C VAL A 93 5.74 5.86 -1.24
N ALA A 94 4.58 5.54 -1.77
CA ALA A 94 3.29 5.64 -1.09
C ALA A 94 2.39 4.44 -1.44
N PHE A 95 1.33 4.23 -0.67
CA PHE A 95 0.33 3.18 -0.92
C PHE A 95 -0.65 3.53 -2.05
N GLY A 96 -0.60 4.71 -2.60
CA GLY A 96 -1.44 5.19 -3.69
C GLY A 96 -0.70 6.23 -4.50
N TYR A 97 -1.44 7.05 -5.24
CA TYR A 97 -0.88 7.97 -6.23
C TYR A 97 -0.53 9.37 -5.72
N GLN A 98 -0.52 9.60 -4.40
CA GLN A 98 -0.34 10.93 -3.79
C GLN A 98 0.98 11.63 -4.15
N ILE A 99 1.99 10.85 -4.52
CA ILE A 99 3.31 11.34 -4.92
C ILE A 99 3.71 10.86 -6.32
N GLY A 100 2.72 10.50 -7.13
CA GLY A 100 2.87 10.04 -8.50
C GLY A 100 2.76 8.53 -8.68
N TRP A 101 2.37 8.11 -9.90
CA TRP A 101 2.17 6.73 -10.29
C TRP A 101 3.41 5.85 -10.05
N GLU A 102 4.57 6.27 -10.53
CA GLU A 102 5.84 5.55 -10.39
C GLU A 102 6.28 5.31 -8.94
N ARG A 103 5.64 5.97 -7.99
CA ARG A 103 5.95 5.87 -6.56
C ARG A 103 4.89 5.12 -5.77
N SER A 104 3.85 4.67 -6.43
CA SER A 104 2.86 3.76 -5.84
C SER A 104 3.46 2.38 -5.66
N ILE A 105 3.39 1.83 -4.45
CA ILE A 105 3.95 0.52 -4.13
C ILE A 105 3.27 -0.58 -4.95
N GLY A 106 1.95 -0.49 -5.16
CA GLY A 106 1.22 -1.44 -5.99
C GLY A 106 1.67 -1.41 -7.44
N GLU A 107 1.96 -0.22 -7.99
CA GLU A 107 2.46 -0.07 -9.36
C GLU A 107 3.88 -0.59 -9.52
N ILE A 108 4.75 -0.36 -8.53
CA ILE A 108 6.12 -0.90 -8.52
C ILE A 108 6.08 -2.43 -8.49
N PHE A 109 5.18 -3.01 -7.69
CA PHE A 109 5.00 -4.46 -7.63
C PHE A 109 4.52 -5.02 -8.98
N ALA A 110 3.54 -4.37 -9.60
CA ALA A 110 2.98 -4.78 -10.87
C ALA A 110 4.03 -4.69 -12.01
N GLU A 111 4.82 -3.62 -12.03
CA GLU A 111 5.92 -3.47 -12.98
C GLU A 111 7.02 -4.52 -12.78
N ASP A 112 7.42 -4.78 -11.52
CA ASP A 112 8.40 -5.81 -11.22
C ASP A 112 7.93 -7.18 -11.65
N TYR A 113 6.68 -7.54 -11.35
CA TYR A 113 6.09 -8.80 -11.79
C TYR A 113 6.07 -8.92 -13.33
N ALA A 114 5.55 -7.92 -14.03
CA ALA A 114 5.51 -7.93 -15.49
C ALA A 114 6.91 -8.06 -16.10
N GLN A 115 7.91 -7.38 -15.52
CA GLN A 115 9.30 -7.44 -15.97
C GLN A 115 9.94 -8.82 -15.75
N THR A 116 9.55 -9.58 -14.73
CA THR A 116 10.05 -10.95 -14.52
C THR A 116 9.47 -11.95 -15.52
N GLN A 117 8.29 -11.68 -16.05
CA GLN A 117 7.62 -12.55 -17.02
C GLN A 117 7.97 -12.18 -18.46
N LEU A 118 8.22 -10.91 -18.73
CA LEU A 118 8.47 -10.40 -20.06
C LEU A 118 9.44 -9.21 -20.00
N ALA A 119 10.66 -9.41 -20.49
CA ALA A 119 11.71 -8.39 -20.49
C ALA A 119 11.42 -7.27 -21.50
N THR A 120 10.48 -6.41 -21.15
CA THR A 120 10.05 -5.25 -21.93
C THR A 120 10.60 -3.95 -21.32
N ARG A 121 10.02 -2.83 -21.73
CA ARG A 121 10.29 -1.52 -21.12
C ARG A 121 9.83 -1.53 -19.64
N TYR A 122 10.71 -1.08 -18.75
CA TYR A 122 10.37 -0.90 -17.33
C TYR A 122 9.86 0.53 -17.10
N GLY A 123 8.66 0.65 -16.58
CA GLY A 123 7.96 1.92 -16.45
C GLY A 123 8.42 2.79 -15.26
N ILE A 124 9.11 2.20 -14.26
CA ILE A 124 9.56 2.94 -13.07
C ILE A 124 10.93 3.56 -13.32
N SER A 125 10.96 4.83 -13.66
CA SER A 125 12.19 5.51 -14.10
C SER A 125 13.25 5.72 -13.02
N TRP A 126 12.84 5.87 -11.76
CA TRP A 126 13.72 6.18 -10.63
C TRP A 126 14.23 4.95 -9.85
N LEU A 127 13.73 3.77 -10.17
CA LEU A 127 14.08 2.52 -9.52
C LEU A 127 14.76 1.58 -10.52
N PRO A 128 15.85 0.90 -10.16
CA PRO A 128 16.44 -0.09 -11.07
C PRO A 128 15.48 -1.24 -11.32
N ARG A 129 15.61 -1.84 -12.50
CA ARG A 129 14.89 -3.09 -12.84
C ARG A 129 15.06 -4.13 -11.74
N PRO A 130 14.11 -5.08 -11.58
CA PRO A 130 14.27 -6.16 -10.63
C PRO A 130 15.59 -6.91 -10.86
N ASP A 131 16.39 -6.96 -9.82
CA ASP A 131 17.60 -7.77 -9.78
C ASP A 131 17.27 -9.23 -9.40
N ALA A 132 18.28 -10.09 -9.39
CA ALA A 132 18.11 -11.50 -9.06
C ALA A 132 17.46 -11.72 -7.67
N ALA A 133 17.71 -10.83 -6.70
CA ALA A 133 17.13 -10.94 -5.37
C ALA A 133 15.63 -10.63 -5.38
N VAL A 134 15.22 -9.62 -6.16
CA VAL A 134 13.80 -9.27 -6.34
C VAL A 134 13.07 -10.37 -7.12
N VAL A 135 13.68 -10.91 -8.18
CA VAL A 135 13.12 -12.04 -8.95
C VAL A 135 12.92 -13.25 -8.05
N ALA A 136 13.95 -13.67 -7.33
CA ALA A 136 13.86 -14.80 -6.41
C ALA A 136 12.83 -14.60 -5.29
N ALA A 137 12.65 -13.35 -4.85
CA ALA A 137 11.62 -13.01 -3.86
C ALA A 137 10.20 -13.17 -4.44
N LEU A 138 9.96 -12.72 -5.67
CA LEU A 138 8.69 -12.91 -6.37
C LEU A 138 8.41 -14.39 -6.63
N GLU A 139 9.39 -15.14 -7.13
CA GLU A 139 9.27 -16.58 -7.37
C GLU A 139 8.93 -17.35 -6.10
N ARG A 140 9.61 -17.05 -4.99
CA ARG A 140 9.33 -17.66 -3.70
C ARG A 140 7.92 -17.37 -3.20
N ASP A 141 7.49 -16.11 -3.27
CA ASP A 141 6.19 -15.70 -2.73
C ASP A 141 5.02 -16.17 -3.61
N LEU A 142 5.22 -16.26 -4.93
CA LEU A 142 4.21 -16.63 -5.91
C LEU A 142 4.31 -18.08 -6.38
N GLY A 143 5.48 -18.71 -6.27
CA GLY A 143 5.73 -20.12 -6.59
C GLY A 143 5.28 -21.06 -5.50
N GLU A 144 5.42 -20.71 -4.25
CA GLU A 144 4.89 -21.42 -3.11
C GLU A 144 3.43 -21.06 -2.86
N LEU A 145 2.50 -21.77 -3.48
CA LEU A 145 1.15 -21.86 -2.92
C LEU A 145 1.25 -22.74 -1.67
N PRO A 146 1.08 -22.19 -0.47
CA PRO A 146 1.13 -23.01 0.72
C PRO A 146 -0.09 -23.95 0.73
N THR A 147 0.13 -25.26 0.74
CA THR A 147 -0.66 -26.14 1.61
C THR A 147 -0.66 -25.46 2.97
N ALA A 148 -1.82 -25.02 3.42
CA ALA A 148 -1.97 -24.17 4.61
C ALA A 148 -1.14 -24.66 5.80
N PRO A 149 0.05 -24.10 6.08
CA PRO A 149 0.72 -24.34 7.32
C PRO A 149 0.14 -23.38 8.36
N ALA A 150 0.20 -23.78 9.61
CA ALA A 150 -0.13 -22.96 10.76
C ALA A 150 0.39 -21.52 10.54
N GLN A 151 -0.48 -20.53 10.72
CA GLN A 151 -0.15 -19.13 10.51
C GLN A 151 1.09 -18.77 11.32
N PRO A 152 2.21 -18.40 10.69
CA PRO A 152 3.32 -17.81 11.44
C PRO A 152 2.80 -16.56 12.15
N ASP A 153 3.35 -16.27 13.30
CA ASP A 153 3.06 -15.01 13.99
C ASP A 153 3.43 -13.86 13.06
N VAL A 154 2.40 -13.17 12.58
CA VAL A 154 2.60 -12.06 11.67
C VAL A 154 3.17 -10.90 12.44
N GLU A 155 4.43 -10.57 12.19
CA GLU A 155 5.00 -9.37 12.79
C GLU A 155 4.20 -8.14 12.33
N PRO A 156 3.82 -7.28 13.27
CA PRO A 156 3.08 -6.07 12.93
C PRO A 156 3.94 -5.16 12.04
N LEU A 157 3.37 -4.65 10.98
CA LEU A 157 4.01 -3.61 10.19
C LEU A 157 4.15 -2.35 11.03
N VAL A 158 5.36 -1.86 11.17
CA VAL A 158 5.67 -0.63 11.90
C VAL A 158 6.23 0.41 10.96
N LEU A 159 5.47 1.47 10.73
CA LEU A 159 5.90 2.64 9.98
C LEU A 159 6.32 3.74 10.95
N ARG A 160 7.45 4.38 10.69
CA ARG A 160 7.96 5.46 11.54
C ARG A 160 8.27 6.70 10.71
N ARG A 161 7.93 7.84 11.24
CA ARG A 161 8.25 9.12 10.63
C ARG A 161 8.63 10.13 11.70
N SER A 162 9.85 10.65 11.62
CA SER A 162 10.39 11.65 12.55
C SER A 162 10.58 13.00 11.86
N GLY A 163 10.53 14.07 12.60
CA GLY A 163 10.93 15.39 12.13
C GLY A 163 10.20 16.54 12.85
N GLN A 164 10.54 17.73 12.41
CA GLN A 164 9.98 18.97 12.91
C GLN A 164 8.60 19.25 12.32
N ILE A 165 7.73 19.86 13.11
CA ILE A 165 6.38 20.28 12.73
C ILE A 165 6.22 21.71 13.21
N GLU A 166 6.13 22.63 12.27
CA GLU A 166 5.94 24.04 12.54
C GLU A 166 4.57 24.31 13.18
N PRO A 167 4.37 25.47 13.82
CA PRO A 167 3.07 25.90 14.30
C PRO A 167 2.01 25.79 13.19
N ASP A 168 0.82 25.32 13.55
CA ASP A 168 -0.33 25.13 12.65
C ASP A 168 -0.12 24.18 11.46
N GLN A 169 1.02 23.50 11.42
CA GLN A 169 1.29 22.44 10.44
C GLN A 169 0.84 21.08 10.94
N ARG A 170 0.60 20.20 9.96
CA ARG A 170 0.32 18.77 10.17
C ARG A 170 1.36 17.90 9.48
N ARG A 171 1.82 16.87 10.15
CA ARG A 171 2.63 15.84 9.54
C ARG A 171 1.78 14.60 9.28
N VAL A 172 1.61 14.29 8.01
CA VAL A 172 0.74 13.18 7.57
C VAL A 172 1.58 11.92 7.35
N MET A 173 1.08 10.79 7.84
CA MET A 173 1.56 9.45 7.52
C MET A 173 0.38 8.68 6.89
N PRO A 174 0.22 8.73 5.55
CA PRO A 174 -0.77 7.94 4.87
C PRO A 174 -0.38 6.47 4.92
N PHE A 175 -1.36 5.60 5.00
CA PHE A 175 -1.19 4.17 4.87
C PHE A 175 -2.39 3.56 4.15
N GLY A 176 -2.12 2.51 3.41
CA GLY A 176 -2.96 2.05 2.32
C GLY A 176 -4.20 1.26 2.69
N LEU A 177 -4.76 0.75 1.64
CA LEU A 177 -5.99 -0.02 1.56
C LEU A 177 -5.91 -1.32 2.37
N LEU A 178 -6.97 -1.62 3.09
CA LEU A 178 -7.13 -2.88 3.80
C LEU A 178 -8.14 -3.75 3.07
N GLY A 179 -7.77 -4.98 2.79
CA GLY A 179 -8.67 -5.98 2.24
C GLY A 179 -9.92 -6.19 3.11
N PRO A 180 -11.07 -6.63 2.57
CA PRO A 180 -12.37 -6.60 3.25
C PRO A 180 -12.49 -7.54 4.47
N ASN A 181 -11.63 -8.55 4.61
CA ASN A 181 -11.90 -9.69 5.48
C ASN A 181 -10.97 -9.89 6.69
N ARG A 182 -10.09 -8.93 7.03
CA ARG A 182 -9.16 -9.10 8.15
C ARG A 182 -9.42 -8.15 9.30
N ARG A 183 -9.32 -8.67 10.51
CA ARG A 183 -9.31 -7.84 11.72
C ARG A 183 -7.96 -7.17 11.82
N VAL A 184 -7.91 -5.86 11.65
CA VAL A 184 -6.68 -5.09 11.76
C VAL A 184 -6.88 -4.04 12.84
N THR A 185 -5.95 -3.99 13.76
CA THR A 185 -5.89 -2.89 14.73
C THR A 185 -4.83 -1.89 14.30
N PHE A 186 -5.26 -0.66 14.09
CA PHE A 186 -4.36 0.46 13.86
C PHE A 186 -4.02 1.10 15.19
N THR A 187 -2.73 1.23 15.45
CA THR A 187 -2.25 1.99 16.59
C THR A 187 -1.29 3.05 16.10
N ALA A 188 -1.68 4.30 16.17
CA ALA A 188 -0.80 5.42 15.95
C ALA A 188 -0.27 5.91 17.30
N ARG A 189 1.04 6.05 17.41
CA ARG A 189 1.72 6.62 18.58
C ARG A 189 2.52 7.83 18.17
N VAL A 190 2.49 8.84 18.97
CA VAL A 190 3.38 9.98 18.85
C VAL A 190 4.20 10.10 20.13
N GLY A 191 5.47 10.39 19.97
CA GLY A 191 6.40 10.70 21.04
C GLY A 191 7.40 11.74 20.54
N GLY A 192 8.13 12.36 21.42
CA GLY A 192 9.19 13.31 21.05
C GLY A 192 9.58 14.22 22.21
N ARG A 193 10.77 14.80 22.05
CA ARG A 193 11.23 15.83 22.96
C ARG A 193 10.36 17.08 22.78
N ASN A 194 10.11 17.81 23.85
CA ASN A 194 9.33 19.05 23.86
C ASN A 194 7.84 18.93 23.53
N LEU A 195 7.27 17.72 23.51
CA LEU A 195 5.82 17.54 23.34
C LEU A 195 5.03 17.70 24.64
N ALA A 196 5.70 17.59 25.80
CA ALA A 196 5.05 17.80 27.09
C ALA A 196 4.61 19.28 27.23
N GLY A 197 3.37 19.48 27.69
CA GLY A 197 2.79 20.82 27.85
C GLY A 197 2.40 21.53 26.56
N THR A 198 2.44 20.82 25.41
CA THR A 198 2.03 21.41 24.12
C THR A 198 0.54 21.15 23.81
N ARG A 199 -0.04 21.99 22.95
CA ARG A 199 -1.40 21.81 22.43
C ARG A 199 -1.39 20.98 21.14
N ALA A 200 -0.60 19.89 21.08
CA ALA A 200 -0.58 18.99 19.93
C ALA A 200 -1.67 17.92 20.03
N ARG A 201 -2.15 17.46 18.89
CA ARG A 201 -3.19 16.42 18.79
C ARG A 201 -2.78 15.35 17.78
N LEU A 202 -2.86 14.08 18.18
CA LEU A 202 -2.76 12.96 17.26
C LEU A 202 -4.13 12.70 16.63
N VAL A 203 -4.19 12.67 15.31
CA VAL A 203 -5.40 12.33 14.56
C VAL A 203 -5.13 11.03 13.81
N LEU A 204 -6.09 10.11 13.89
CA LEU A 204 -6.14 8.88 13.11
C LEU A 204 -7.49 8.86 12.40
N GLU A 205 -7.45 8.83 11.07
CA GLU A 205 -8.64 8.84 10.22
C GLU A 205 -8.63 7.64 9.27
N CYS A 206 -9.75 6.95 9.18
CA CYS A 206 -9.95 5.82 8.29
C CYS A 206 -11.34 5.93 7.68
N GLY A 207 -11.43 6.35 6.43
CA GLY A 207 -12.70 6.65 5.78
C GLY A 207 -13.50 7.69 6.54
N SER A 208 -14.70 7.36 6.99
CA SER A 208 -15.57 8.26 7.77
C SER A 208 -15.24 8.28 9.28
N VAL A 209 -14.39 7.38 9.76
CA VAL A 209 -14.05 7.31 11.18
C VAL A 209 -12.83 8.15 11.48
N ARG A 210 -12.98 9.15 12.35
CA ARG A 210 -11.90 10.03 12.80
C ARG A 210 -11.78 10.01 14.31
N LEU A 211 -10.57 9.70 14.79
CA LEU A 211 -10.19 9.78 16.21
C LEU A 211 -9.18 10.89 16.40
N THR A 212 -9.44 11.74 17.39
CA THR A 212 -8.50 12.79 17.80
C THR A 212 -8.12 12.58 19.27
N LYS A 213 -6.83 12.52 19.57
CA LYS A 213 -6.31 12.36 20.94
C LYS A 213 -5.35 13.51 21.25
N PRO A 214 -5.54 14.22 22.37
CA PRO A 214 -4.55 15.21 22.81
C PRO A 214 -3.24 14.51 23.19
N VAL A 215 -2.13 15.16 22.89
CA VAL A 215 -0.82 14.74 23.40
C VAL A 215 -0.73 15.11 24.87
N ARG A 216 -0.54 14.13 25.73
CA ARG A 216 -0.37 14.29 27.18
C ARG A 216 0.99 13.76 27.60
N ARG A 217 1.72 14.51 28.42
CA ARG A 217 3.07 14.12 28.87
C ARG A 217 4.00 13.68 27.75
N GLY A 218 3.90 14.34 26.59
CA GLY A 218 4.74 14.07 25.43
C GLY A 218 4.30 12.86 24.58
N THR A 219 3.18 12.22 24.88
CA THR A 219 2.71 11.04 24.15
C THR A 219 1.23 11.10 23.83
N ALA A 220 0.81 10.45 22.77
CA ALA A 220 -0.59 10.13 22.48
C ALA A 220 -0.67 8.80 21.73
N VAL A 221 -1.76 8.07 21.96
CA VAL A 221 -2.07 6.81 21.26
C VAL A 221 -3.51 6.86 20.78
N ALA A 222 -3.71 6.63 19.49
CA ALA A 222 -5.02 6.44 18.88
C ALA A 222 -5.10 5.02 18.31
N ARG A 223 -6.22 4.35 18.54
CA ARG A 223 -6.47 2.98 18.07
C ARG A 223 -7.83 2.89 17.41
N ILE A 224 -7.89 2.33 16.22
CA ILE A 224 -9.12 2.01 15.52
C ILE A 224 -9.16 0.51 15.24
N ASP A 225 -10.24 -0.15 15.66
CA ASP A 225 -10.56 -1.52 15.27
C ASP A 225 -11.33 -1.48 13.95
N ARG A 226 -10.92 -2.32 13.01
CA ARG A 226 -11.54 -2.39 11.69
C ARG A 226 -13.03 -2.72 11.71
N ARG A 227 -13.54 -3.43 12.70
CA ARG A 227 -14.98 -3.70 12.82
C ARG A 227 -15.82 -2.43 12.79
N LYS A 228 -15.20 -1.27 13.09
CA LYS A 228 -15.84 0.06 13.11
C LYS A 228 -15.68 0.82 11.79
N LEU A 229 -14.95 0.27 10.80
CA LEU A 229 -14.49 1.03 9.63
C LEU A 229 -15.38 0.90 8.39
N GLY A 230 -16.40 0.10 8.38
CA GLY A 230 -17.19 -0.11 7.16
C GLY A 230 -16.30 -0.47 5.94
N PRO A 231 -16.71 -0.13 4.71
CA PRO A 231 -15.95 -0.39 3.48
C PRO A 231 -14.79 0.59 3.23
N ALA A 232 -14.43 1.43 4.21
CA ALA A 232 -13.34 2.41 4.03
C ALA A 232 -12.00 1.72 3.84
N ASN A 233 -11.31 2.11 2.79
CA ASN A 233 -10.13 1.44 2.29
C ASN A 233 -8.84 2.21 2.54
N THR A 234 -8.90 3.45 3.03
CA THR A 234 -7.74 4.30 3.27
C THR A 234 -7.73 4.84 4.68
N CYS A 235 -6.55 4.83 5.28
CA CYS A 235 -6.32 5.43 6.59
C CYS A 235 -5.16 6.42 6.52
N ALA A 236 -5.15 7.38 7.43
CA ALA A 236 -4.03 8.29 7.63
C ALA A 236 -3.88 8.63 9.11
N ALA A 237 -2.66 8.77 9.55
CA ALA A 237 -2.36 9.31 10.87
C ALA A 237 -1.53 10.58 10.74
N TRP A 238 -1.83 11.58 11.55
CA TRP A 238 -1.04 12.79 11.59
C TRP A 238 -1.02 13.44 12.95
N LEU A 239 0.04 14.17 13.20
CA LEU A 239 0.15 15.06 14.33
C LEU A 239 -0.17 16.48 13.88
N VAL A 240 -1.07 17.14 14.58
CA VAL A 240 -1.40 18.56 14.40
C VAL A 240 -0.72 19.34 15.52
N ASN A 241 0.12 20.28 15.16
CA ASN A 241 0.75 21.20 16.09
C ASN A 241 -0.12 22.45 16.19
N THR A 242 -0.83 22.63 17.31
CA THR A 242 -1.61 23.83 17.60
C THR A 242 -0.93 24.69 18.67
N SER A 243 0.36 24.48 18.90
CA SER A 243 1.17 25.31 19.78
C SER A 243 1.90 26.38 18.97
N GLY A 244 2.19 27.54 19.57
CA GLY A 244 2.93 28.63 18.91
C GLY A 244 4.43 28.36 18.72
N ARG A 245 4.91 27.12 18.76
CA ARG A 245 6.32 26.75 18.64
C ARG A 245 6.50 25.48 17.81
N THR A 246 7.65 25.36 17.15
CA THR A 246 8.07 24.15 16.43
C THR A 246 8.23 22.97 17.38
N LEU A 247 7.68 21.81 17.01
CA LEU A 247 7.77 20.56 17.74
C LEU A 247 8.61 19.54 16.98
N THR A 248 9.43 18.79 17.70
CA THR A 248 10.06 17.58 17.15
C THR A 248 9.24 16.39 17.60
N ALA A 249 8.76 15.61 16.65
CA ALA A 249 7.90 14.46 16.92
C ALA A 249 8.28 13.21 16.12
N ASP A 250 8.11 12.06 16.76
CA ASP A 250 8.20 10.74 16.17
C ASP A 250 6.80 10.15 16.09
N LEU A 251 6.28 10.01 14.89
CA LEU A 251 5.01 9.34 14.63
C LEU A 251 5.29 7.89 14.24
N THR A 252 4.79 6.96 15.03
CA THR A 252 4.86 5.53 14.77
C THR A 252 3.45 5.00 14.54
N LEU A 253 3.24 4.37 13.40
CA LEU A 253 2.05 3.62 13.09
C LEU A 253 2.35 2.13 13.17
N ARG A 254 1.58 1.40 13.93
CA ARG A 254 1.63 -0.06 14.03
C ARG A 254 0.33 -0.64 13.51
N LEU A 255 0.46 -1.53 12.54
CA LEU A 255 -0.62 -2.32 11.99
C LEU A 255 -0.48 -3.73 12.54
N ALA A 256 -1.42 -4.16 13.37
CA ALA A 256 -1.47 -5.52 13.88
C ALA A 256 -2.68 -6.22 13.26
N ILE A 257 -2.46 -7.40 12.67
CA ILE A 257 -3.53 -8.28 12.22
C ILE A 257 -3.90 -9.14 13.41
N GLU A 258 -5.16 -9.05 13.85
CA GLU A 258 -5.67 -9.92 14.89
C GLU A 258 -5.99 -11.29 14.28
N LYS A 259 -5.62 -12.34 15.03
CA LYS A 259 -5.92 -13.74 14.69
C LYS A 259 -7.42 -14.01 14.73
#